data_95ee308b43a84985a27016c63aeb3182
#
_entry.id   95ee308b43a84985a27016c63aeb3182
#
_cell.length_a   1.000
_cell.length_b   1.000
_cell.length_c   1.000
_cell.angle_alpha   90.00
_cell.angle_beta   90.00
_cell.angle_gamma   90.00
#
_symmetry.space_group_name_H-M   'P 1'
#
loop_
_entity.id
_entity.type
_entity.pdbx_description
1 polymer ?
#
loop_
_entity_poly.entity_id
_entity_poly.type
_entity_poly.pdbx_seq_one_letter_code
_entity_poly.pdbx_strand_id
1 'polypeptide(L)'
;VDGTAERRDVQVLAAVAADGHDVLRAQMEGDGEYAIAGQGGSRRQVREAIELATPVEGIITGKFDIRQGNFGVKIAATAADRITAIDNGTVIQSLWTPETGYIVVLQHAGNLISVYKNLSQSLVTTGQTIRSGELIGYNAEVQDGEVRLFEFELWNNGKPVDPEGYIVF
;
A
#
# COMPACT_ATOMS: atom_id res chain seq x y z
N VAL A 1 6.12 -5.10 27.90
CA VAL A 1 6.19 -6.01 26.78
C VAL A 1 6.00 -5.24 25.49
N ASP A 2 6.91 -5.29 24.63
CA ASP A 2 6.90 -4.82 23.24
C ASP A 2 6.68 -3.33 22.97
N GLY A 3 7.44 -2.48 23.62
CA GLY A 3 7.72 -1.14 23.10
C GLY A 3 8.40 -1.13 21.72
N THR A 4 8.72 -2.30 21.17
CA THR A 4 9.34 -2.44 19.86
C THR A 4 8.30 -2.41 18.73
N ALA A 5 7.14 -3.02 18.93
CA ALA A 5 6.04 -2.96 17.97
C ALA A 5 5.46 -1.54 17.89
N GLU A 6 5.23 -0.93 19.05
CA GLU A 6 4.71 0.42 19.14
C GLU A 6 5.65 1.48 18.54
N ARG A 7 6.96 1.28 18.68
CA ARG A 7 7.95 2.15 18.02
C ARG A 7 8.02 1.98 16.51
N ARG A 8 7.81 0.77 16.02
CA ARG A 8 7.75 0.49 14.58
C ARG A 8 6.53 1.15 13.94
N ASP A 9 5.39 1.02 14.59
CA ASP A 9 4.15 1.64 14.11
C ASP A 9 4.26 3.17 14.07
N VAL A 10 4.87 3.78 15.08
CA VAL A 10 5.10 5.23 15.14
C VAL A 10 6.07 5.68 14.03
N GLN A 11 7.10 4.91 13.72
CA GLN A 11 8.05 5.27 12.67
C GLN A 11 7.45 5.14 11.27
N VAL A 12 6.68 4.10 11.00
CA VAL A 12 5.93 3.97 9.75
C VAL A 12 4.91 5.09 9.62
N LEU A 13 4.24 5.45 10.72
CA LEU A 13 3.32 6.57 10.80
C LEU A 13 4.00 7.89 10.40
N ALA A 14 5.15 8.18 11.00
CA ALA A 14 5.91 9.37 10.73
C ALA A 14 6.42 9.42 9.28
N ALA A 15 6.84 8.27 8.74
CA ALA A 15 7.30 8.14 7.37
C ALA A 15 6.21 8.45 6.35
N VAL A 16 5.03 7.87 6.53
CA VAL A 16 3.89 8.09 5.64
C VAL A 16 3.36 9.52 5.78
N ALA A 17 3.32 10.06 7.00
CA ALA A 17 2.88 11.43 7.26
C ALA A 17 3.84 12.50 6.71
N ALA A 18 5.14 12.19 6.66
CA ALA A 18 6.18 13.08 6.14
C ALA A 18 6.39 12.99 4.62
N ASP A 19 5.53 12.24 3.90
CA ASP A 19 5.76 11.86 2.50
C ASP A 19 7.10 11.14 2.28
N GLY A 20 7.56 10.46 3.33
CA GLY A 20 8.88 9.88 3.46
C GLY A 20 8.95 8.46 2.91
N HIS A 21 8.86 8.27 1.60
CA HIS A 21 9.17 7.01 0.95
C HIS A 21 10.56 6.48 1.34
N ASP A 22 11.49 7.40 1.57
CA ASP A 22 12.85 7.08 2.05
C ASP A 22 12.85 6.52 3.47
N VAL A 23 11.96 6.99 4.34
CA VAL A 23 11.86 6.47 5.71
C VAL A 23 11.21 5.09 5.74
N LEU A 24 10.18 4.87 4.93
CA LEU A 24 9.58 3.55 4.77
C LEU A 24 10.60 2.54 4.23
N ARG A 25 11.39 2.95 3.26
CA ARG A 25 12.49 2.16 2.71
C ARG A 25 13.56 1.86 3.77
N ALA A 26 14.02 2.85 4.53
CA ALA A 26 15.01 2.69 5.58
C ALA A 26 14.51 1.74 6.69
N GLN A 27 13.23 1.83 7.05
CA GLN A 27 12.61 0.94 8.02
C GLN A 27 12.62 -0.52 7.55
N MET A 28 12.32 -0.75 6.28
CA MET A 28 12.31 -2.09 5.71
C MET A 28 13.72 -2.65 5.50
N GLU A 29 14.70 -1.81 5.19
CA GLU A 29 16.11 -2.21 5.09
C GLU A 29 16.72 -2.52 6.46
N GLY A 30 16.29 -1.85 7.52
CA GLY A 30 16.73 -2.09 8.87
C GLY A 30 16.29 -3.44 9.47
N ASP A 31 15.19 -3.97 8.97
CA ASP A 31 14.65 -5.27 9.37
C ASP A 31 15.12 -6.42 8.45
N GLY A 32 16.24 -6.25 7.77
CA GLY A 32 16.76 -7.16 6.75
C GLY A 32 17.01 -8.60 7.19
N GLU A 33 16.97 -8.88 8.49
CA GLU A 33 17.06 -10.25 9.01
C GLU A 33 15.83 -11.10 8.68
N TYR A 34 14.69 -10.49 8.44
CA TYR A 34 13.46 -11.21 8.04
C TYR A 34 13.45 -11.67 6.58
N ALA A 35 14.32 -11.10 5.76
CA ALA A 35 14.44 -11.47 4.35
C ALA A 35 15.13 -12.82 4.12
N ILE A 36 15.74 -13.41 5.17
CA ILE A 36 16.61 -14.59 5.06
C ILE A 36 15.82 -15.91 5.14
N ALA A 37 14.70 -15.92 5.82
CA ALA A 37 13.87 -17.10 5.96
C ALA A 37 13.06 -17.36 4.69
N GLY A 38 13.62 -18.05 3.73
CA GLY A 38 12.90 -18.47 2.54
C GLY A 38 13.60 -18.24 1.19
N GLN A 39 14.88 -17.90 1.23
CA GLN A 39 15.63 -17.61 0.01
C GLN A 39 15.93 -18.82 -0.88
N GLY A 40 15.72 -20.01 -0.39
CA GLY A 40 16.19 -21.24 -1.05
C GLY A 40 15.26 -21.86 -2.07
N GLY A 41 14.47 -21.14 -2.80
CA GLY A 41 13.60 -21.76 -3.82
C GLY A 41 12.28 -21.05 -4.02
N SER A 42 12.04 -20.08 -3.21
CA SER A 42 10.73 -19.45 -3.08
C SER A 42 10.44 -18.36 -4.13
N ARG A 43 11.45 -17.80 -4.80
CA ARG A 43 11.25 -16.74 -5.80
C ARG A 43 10.39 -17.17 -6.99
N ARG A 44 10.47 -18.44 -7.37
CA ARG A 44 9.69 -18.96 -8.49
C ARG A 44 8.28 -19.36 -8.05
N GLN A 45 8.15 -19.94 -6.86
CA GLN A 45 6.86 -20.34 -6.31
C GLN A 45 6.00 -19.14 -5.87
N VAL A 46 6.62 -18.09 -5.36
CA VAL A 46 5.92 -16.87 -4.96
C VAL A 46 5.34 -16.13 -6.17
N ARG A 47 6.03 -16.12 -7.30
CA ARG A 47 5.50 -15.53 -8.54
C ARG A 47 4.33 -16.29 -9.15
N GLU A 48 4.26 -17.60 -8.97
CA GLU A 48 3.17 -18.42 -9.49
C GLU A 48 1.95 -18.49 -8.56
N ALA A 49 2.11 -18.13 -7.27
CA ALA A 49 1.08 -18.26 -6.25
C ALA A 49 0.38 -16.94 -5.88
N ILE A 50 0.83 -15.79 -6.36
CA ILE A 50 0.25 -14.49 -6.00
C ILE A 50 -0.67 -14.03 -7.11
N GLU A 51 -1.94 -14.40 -7.01
CA GLU A 51 -3.02 -13.68 -7.69
C GLU A 51 -3.42 -12.49 -6.81
N LEU A 52 -2.90 -11.32 -7.15
CA LEU A 52 -3.28 -10.09 -6.48
C LEU A 52 -4.62 -9.59 -7.01
N ALA A 53 -5.52 -9.25 -6.10
CA ALA A 53 -6.79 -8.64 -6.46
C ALA A 53 -6.58 -7.17 -6.88
N THR A 54 -7.45 -6.67 -7.72
CA THR A 54 -7.47 -5.25 -8.11
C THR A 54 -8.07 -4.42 -6.97
N PRO A 55 -7.38 -3.37 -6.51
CA PRO A 55 -7.87 -2.56 -5.38
C PRO A 55 -9.08 -1.70 -5.75
N VAL A 56 -9.18 -1.28 -6.99
CA VAL A 56 -10.29 -0.49 -7.55
C VAL A 56 -10.30 -0.66 -9.06
N GLU A 57 -11.48 -0.69 -9.65
CA GLU A 57 -11.64 -0.62 -11.10
C GLU A 57 -11.57 0.83 -11.58
N GLY A 58 -10.73 1.10 -12.56
CA GLY A 58 -10.54 2.44 -13.05
C GLY A 58 -9.54 2.55 -14.19
N ILE A 59 -9.27 3.79 -14.56
CA ILE A 59 -8.32 4.12 -15.62
C ILE A 59 -7.05 4.68 -14.97
N ILE A 60 -5.89 4.13 -15.33
CA ILE A 60 -4.62 4.67 -14.89
C ILE A 60 -4.36 5.99 -15.59
N THR A 61 -4.26 7.05 -14.80
CA THR A 61 -3.99 8.41 -15.27
C THR A 61 -2.56 8.86 -14.99
N GLY A 62 -1.89 8.20 -14.04
CA GLY A 62 -0.48 8.42 -13.72
C GLY A 62 0.24 7.10 -13.55
N LYS A 63 1.30 6.91 -14.31
CA LYS A 63 2.10 5.68 -14.29
C LYS A 63 3.23 5.73 -13.27
N PHE A 64 3.65 4.58 -12.82
CA PHE A 64 4.85 4.42 -12.02
C PHE A 64 6.08 4.94 -12.79
N ASP A 65 6.80 5.88 -12.18
CA ASP A 65 8.06 6.40 -12.71
C ASP A 65 8.90 6.99 -11.56
N ILE A 66 9.84 6.21 -11.06
CA ILE A 66 10.69 6.63 -9.95
C ILE A 66 11.59 7.82 -10.29
N ARG A 67 11.91 8.03 -11.57
CA ARG A 67 12.74 9.16 -12.01
C ARG A 67 11.99 10.48 -11.87
N GLN A 68 10.67 10.44 -12.00
CA GLN A 68 9.79 11.58 -11.82
C GLN A 68 9.22 11.69 -10.39
N GLY A 69 9.66 10.80 -9.48
CA GLY A 69 9.17 10.77 -8.11
C GLY A 69 7.78 10.14 -7.96
N ASN A 70 7.31 9.44 -8.97
CA ASN A 70 6.04 8.71 -8.91
C ASN A 70 6.29 7.25 -8.53
N PHE A 71 6.02 6.92 -7.26
CA PHE A 71 6.30 5.61 -6.67
C PHE A 71 5.15 4.62 -6.80
N GLY A 72 4.07 5.00 -7.45
CA GLY A 72 2.90 4.16 -7.64
C GLY A 72 2.12 4.54 -8.88
N VAL A 73 0.84 4.19 -8.91
CA VAL A 73 -0.08 4.55 -9.98
C VAL A 73 -1.19 5.45 -9.45
N LYS A 74 -1.67 6.34 -10.30
CA LYS A 74 -2.86 7.17 -10.06
C LYS A 74 -4.00 6.62 -10.88
N ILE A 75 -5.14 6.41 -10.25
CA ILE A 75 -6.29 5.75 -10.86
C ILE A 75 -7.52 6.66 -10.71
N ALA A 76 -8.16 6.96 -11.84
CA ALA A 76 -9.49 7.52 -11.84
C ALA A 76 -10.50 6.36 -11.77
N ALA A 77 -11.15 6.20 -10.63
CA ALA A 77 -12.14 5.15 -10.43
C ALA A 77 -13.37 5.40 -11.31
N THR A 78 -13.85 4.36 -11.99
CA THR A 78 -14.91 4.51 -13.01
C THR A 78 -16.32 4.27 -12.48
N ALA A 79 -16.50 3.49 -11.45
CA ALA A 79 -17.85 3.05 -11.06
C ALA A 79 -18.09 2.85 -9.58
N ALA A 80 -17.09 2.69 -8.77
CA ALA A 80 -17.28 2.40 -7.36
C ALA A 80 -16.23 3.10 -6.50
N ASP A 81 -16.71 3.72 -5.48
CA ASP A 81 -15.88 4.37 -4.47
C ASP A 81 -15.22 3.37 -3.52
N ARG A 82 -15.36 2.07 -3.77
CA ARG A 82 -14.92 0.99 -2.90
C ARG A 82 -13.48 0.61 -3.19
N ILE A 83 -12.64 0.73 -2.17
CA ILE A 83 -11.25 0.29 -2.21
C ILE A 83 -11.12 -1.03 -1.46
N THR A 84 -10.54 -2.04 -2.11
CA THR A 84 -10.38 -3.38 -1.55
C THR A 84 -8.93 -3.79 -1.46
N ALA A 85 -8.63 -4.68 -0.51
CA ALA A 85 -7.28 -5.21 -0.31
C ALA A 85 -6.84 -6.10 -1.49
N ILE A 86 -5.62 -5.92 -1.95
CA ILE A 86 -5.06 -6.71 -3.05
C ILE A 86 -4.76 -8.16 -2.68
N ASP A 87 -4.56 -8.45 -1.40
CA ASP A 87 -4.22 -9.78 -0.87
C ASP A 87 -4.48 -9.83 0.63
N ASN A 88 -4.40 -11.04 1.19
CA ASN A 88 -4.41 -11.23 2.64
C ASN A 88 -3.26 -10.44 3.28
N GLY A 89 -3.50 -9.87 4.44
CA GLY A 89 -2.47 -9.12 5.13
C GLY A 89 -2.91 -8.58 6.48
N THR A 90 -2.07 -7.74 7.03
CA THR A 90 -2.32 -7.04 8.30
C THR A 90 -2.20 -5.54 8.06
N VAL A 91 -3.13 -4.78 8.62
CA VAL A 91 -3.07 -3.32 8.61
C VAL A 91 -1.94 -2.87 9.52
N ILE A 92 -0.88 -2.32 8.95
CA ILE A 92 0.24 -1.75 9.72
C ILE A 92 0.09 -0.26 9.94
N GLN A 93 -0.79 0.39 9.16
CA GLN A 93 -1.04 1.82 9.23
C GLN A 93 -2.44 2.16 8.73
N SER A 94 -3.14 3.02 9.48
CA SER A 94 -4.36 3.71 9.04
C SER A 94 -4.34 5.11 9.64
N LEU A 95 -4.18 6.13 8.82
CA LEU A 95 -4.06 7.52 9.26
C LEU A 95 -4.69 8.48 8.25
N TRP A 96 -4.86 9.72 8.68
CA TRP A 96 -5.34 10.81 7.84
C TRP A 96 -4.38 11.99 7.88
N THR A 97 -4.13 12.58 6.71
CA THR A 97 -3.41 13.85 6.59
C THR A 97 -4.18 14.80 5.66
N PRO A 98 -4.04 16.13 5.85
CA PRO A 98 -4.69 17.10 4.97
C PRO A 98 -4.28 16.97 3.50
N GLU A 99 -3.02 16.57 3.25
CA GLU A 99 -2.43 16.51 1.92
C GLU A 99 -2.88 15.26 1.15
N THR A 100 -3.04 14.14 1.84
CA THR A 100 -3.24 12.83 1.22
C THR A 100 -4.56 12.15 1.56
N GLY A 101 -5.41 12.77 2.40
CA GLY A 101 -6.61 12.12 2.91
C GLY A 101 -6.28 10.91 3.78
N TYR A 102 -7.15 9.91 3.82
CA TYR A 102 -6.86 8.67 4.52
C TYR A 102 -5.87 7.82 3.74
N ILE A 103 -4.94 7.24 4.47
CA ILE A 103 -3.94 6.31 3.99
C ILE A 103 -4.07 5.00 4.75
N VAL A 104 -4.12 3.90 4.03
CA VAL A 104 -4.07 2.55 4.59
C VAL A 104 -2.82 1.86 4.06
N VAL A 105 -2.08 1.21 4.92
CA VAL A 105 -0.91 0.40 4.57
C VAL A 105 -1.12 -1.02 5.06
N LEU A 106 -1.02 -1.97 4.14
CA LEU A 106 -1.14 -3.40 4.42
C LEU A 106 0.20 -4.10 4.22
N GLN A 107 0.54 -4.95 5.18
CA GLN A 107 1.65 -5.88 5.06
C GLN A 107 1.12 -7.25 4.65
N HIS A 108 1.67 -7.78 3.57
CA HIS A 108 1.37 -9.11 3.03
C HIS A 108 2.53 -10.08 3.25
N ALA A 109 2.32 -11.34 2.90
CA ALA A 109 3.38 -12.33 2.90
C ALA A 109 4.50 -11.97 1.88
N GLY A 110 5.72 -12.43 2.13
CA GLY A 110 6.84 -12.26 1.20
C GLY A 110 7.41 -10.84 1.14
N ASN A 111 7.33 -10.07 2.22
CA ASN A 111 7.80 -8.68 2.29
C ASN A 111 7.15 -7.74 1.28
N LEU A 112 5.91 -8.02 0.94
CA LEU A 112 5.09 -7.19 0.08
C LEU A 112 4.26 -6.23 0.93
N ILE A 113 4.30 -4.94 0.58
CA ILE A 113 3.49 -3.89 1.20
C ILE A 113 2.68 -3.18 0.14
N SER A 114 1.41 -2.97 0.42
CA SER A 114 0.52 -2.15 -0.40
C SER A 114 0.11 -0.88 0.34
N VAL A 115 0.08 0.23 -0.38
CA VAL A 115 -0.27 1.55 0.16
C VAL A 115 -1.42 2.13 -0.65
N TYR A 116 -2.48 2.52 0.05
CA TYR A 116 -3.72 3.05 -0.49
C TYR A 116 -3.87 4.49 -0.02
N LYS A 117 -3.79 5.46 -0.91
CA LYS A 117 -3.80 6.89 -0.60
C LYS A 117 -5.02 7.60 -1.19
N ASN A 118 -5.31 8.77 -0.67
CA ASN A 118 -6.42 9.62 -1.09
C ASN A 118 -7.80 8.99 -0.86
N LEU A 119 -7.94 8.23 0.22
CA LEU A 119 -9.24 7.71 0.60
C LEU A 119 -10.05 8.79 1.32
N SER A 120 -11.36 8.80 1.08
CA SER A 120 -12.30 9.64 1.83
C SER A 120 -12.57 9.07 3.22
N GLN A 121 -12.48 7.75 3.35
CA GLN A 121 -12.73 7.05 4.59
C GLN A 121 -11.90 5.77 4.66
N SER A 122 -11.34 5.50 5.83
CA SER A 122 -10.77 4.20 6.19
C SER A 122 -11.76 3.42 7.05
N LEU A 123 -11.97 2.14 6.72
CA LEU A 123 -12.84 1.22 7.46
C LEU A 123 -12.03 0.25 8.33
N VAL A 124 -10.73 0.39 8.38
CA VAL A 124 -9.81 -0.53 9.05
C VAL A 124 -8.93 0.20 10.03
N THR A 125 -8.43 -0.53 11.00
CA THR A 125 -7.53 -0.02 12.05
C THR A 125 -6.23 -0.81 12.08
N THR A 126 -5.16 -0.18 12.54
CA THR A 126 -3.86 -0.82 12.73
C THR A 126 -3.95 -2.08 13.57
N GLY A 127 -3.32 -3.15 13.11
CA GLY A 127 -3.33 -4.47 13.73
C GLY A 127 -4.42 -5.41 13.23
N GLN A 128 -5.38 -4.91 12.47
CA GLN A 128 -6.47 -5.72 11.92
C GLN A 128 -5.96 -6.67 10.83
N THR A 129 -6.42 -7.91 10.87
CA THR A 129 -6.19 -8.89 9.80
C THR A 129 -7.20 -8.69 8.68
N ILE A 130 -6.71 -8.64 7.45
CA ILE A 130 -7.51 -8.38 6.23
C ILE A 130 -7.38 -9.57 5.28
N ARG A 131 -8.46 -9.87 4.58
CA ARG A 131 -8.48 -10.86 3.51
C ARG A 131 -8.41 -10.20 2.13
N SER A 132 -7.90 -10.93 1.16
CA SER A 132 -7.93 -10.52 -0.25
C SER A 132 -9.34 -10.14 -0.69
N GLY A 133 -9.48 -8.98 -1.34
CA GLY A 133 -10.77 -8.46 -1.79
C GLY A 133 -11.66 -7.84 -0.72
N GLU A 134 -11.23 -7.82 0.54
CA GLU A 134 -11.98 -7.21 1.63
C GLU A 134 -12.01 -5.67 1.48
N LEU A 135 -13.18 -5.07 1.74
CA LEU A 135 -13.35 -3.63 1.71
C LEU A 135 -12.55 -2.96 2.83
N ILE A 136 -11.65 -2.05 2.48
CA ILE A 136 -10.79 -1.34 3.43
C ILE A 136 -11.09 0.15 3.54
N GLY A 137 -11.78 0.72 2.56
CA GLY A 137 -12.12 2.14 2.56
C GLY A 137 -12.89 2.55 1.31
N TYR A 138 -13.07 3.84 1.20
CA TYR A 138 -13.73 4.47 0.05
C TYR A 138 -12.81 5.48 -0.62
N ASN A 139 -12.90 5.61 -1.92
CA ASN A 139 -12.19 6.63 -2.67
C ASN A 139 -12.69 8.03 -2.29
N ALA A 140 -11.84 9.03 -2.46
CA ALA A 140 -12.24 10.41 -2.22
C ALA A 140 -13.28 10.85 -3.25
N GLU A 141 -14.36 11.46 -2.76
CA GLU A 141 -15.34 12.13 -3.61
C GLU A 141 -14.73 13.37 -4.27
N VAL A 142 -15.29 13.73 -5.42
CA VAL A 142 -15.01 14.99 -6.08
C VAL A 142 -15.52 16.13 -5.18
N GLN A 143 -14.61 16.93 -4.64
CA GLN A 143 -14.95 18.14 -3.91
C GLN A 143 -14.49 19.36 -4.72
N ASP A 144 -15.38 20.35 -4.83
CA ASP A 144 -15.08 21.64 -5.45
C ASP A 144 -14.51 21.58 -6.88
N GLY A 145 -14.87 20.54 -7.65
CA GLY A 145 -14.40 20.36 -9.03
C GLY A 145 -13.00 19.79 -9.18
N GLU A 146 -12.33 19.48 -8.07
CA GLU A 146 -11.06 18.77 -8.09
C GLU A 146 -11.28 17.26 -7.96
N VAL A 147 -10.88 16.53 -8.98
CA VAL A 147 -10.89 15.06 -8.95
C VAL A 147 -9.70 14.59 -8.11
N ARG A 148 -9.98 14.05 -6.93
CA ARG A 148 -8.96 13.34 -6.17
C ARG A 148 -8.80 11.94 -6.75
N LEU A 149 -7.63 11.70 -7.30
CA LEU A 149 -7.30 10.39 -7.84
C LEU A 149 -6.88 9.45 -6.71
N PHE A 150 -7.35 8.23 -6.78
CA PHE A 150 -6.83 7.17 -5.93
C PHE A 150 -5.37 6.91 -6.30
N GLU A 151 -4.50 6.86 -5.29
CA GLU A 151 -3.09 6.51 -5.48
C GLU A 151 -2.80 5.16 -4.83
N PHE A 152 -2.12 4.31 -5.57
CA PHE A 152 -1.75 2.98 -5.12
C PHE A 152 -0.25 2.74 -5.32
N GLU A 153 0.41 2.31 -4.25
CA GLU A 153 1.82 1.94 -4.29
C GLU A 153 1.98 0.48 -3.88
N LEU A 154 2.93 -0.18 -4.51
CA LEU A 154 3.35 -1.54 -4.19
C LEU A 154 4.85 -1.55 -3.90
N TRP A 155 5.22 -2.10 -2.75
CA TRP A 155 6.59 -2.18 -2.28
C TRP A 155 6.97 -3.63 -2.07
N ASN A 156 8.08 -4.06 -2.66
CA ASN A 156 8.59 -5.41 -2.52
C ASN A 156 10.02 -5.37 -2.01
N ASN A 157 10.28 -6.00 -0.86
CA ASN A 157 11.59 -5.98 -0.19
C ASN A 157 12.16 -4.56 0.00
N GLY A 158 11.33 -3.61 0.41
CA GLY A 158 11.73 -2.25 0.70
C GLY A 158 11.92 -1.35 -0.53
N LYS A 159 11.54 -1.82 -1.70
CA LYS A 159 11.65 -1.04 -2.95
C LYS A 159 10.28 -0.87 -3.61
N PRO A 160 9.97 0.33 -4.09
CA PRO A 160 8.77 0.52 -4.88
C PRO A 160 8.89 -0.22 -6.20
N VAL A 161 7.81 -0.88 -6.60
CA VAL A 161 7.71 -1.63 -7.86
C VAL A 161 6.51 -1.13 -8.65
N ASP A 162 6.55 -1.32 -9.96
CA ASP A 162 5.44 -0.95 -10.82
C ASP A 162 4.24 -1.87 -10.57
N PRO A 163 3.12 -1.33 -10.05
CA PRO A 163 1.93 -2.14 -9.78
C PRO A 163 1.34 -2.81 -11.02
N GLU A 164 1.47 -2.21 -12.21
CA GLU A 164 0.98 -2.79 -13.46
C GLU A 164 1.68 -4.10 -13.84
N GLY A 165 2.86 -4.36 -13.30
CA GLY A 165 3.57 -5.63 -13.43
C GLY A 165 3.02 -6.76 -12.56
N TYR A 166 2.12 -6.45 -11.62
CA TYR A 166 1.57 -7.40 -10.63
C TYR A 166 0.04 -7.48 -10.68
N ILE A 167 -0.64 -6.42 -11.07
CA ILE A 167 -2.09 -6.26 -11.00
C ILE A 167 -2.59 -5.78 -12.37
N VAL A 168 -3.72 -6.33 -12.79
CA VAL A 168 -4.49 -5.82 -13.93
C VAL A 168 -5.56 -4.87 -13.38
N PHE A 169 -5.49 -3.61 -13.78
CA PHE A 169 -6.44 -2.56 -13.37
C PHE A 169 -7.59 -2.42 -14.36
#